data_3edf8f59881b1aa7382731f95449e114
#
_entry.id   3edf8f59881b1aa7382731f95449e114
#
_cell.length_a   1.000
_cell.length_b   1.000
_cell.length_c   1.000
_cell.angle_alpha   90.00
_cell.angle_beta   90.00
_cell.angle_gamma   90.00
#
_symmetry.space_group_name_H-M   'P 1'
#
loop_
_entity.id
_entity.type
_entity.pdbx_description
1 polymer ?
#
loop_
_entity_poly.entity_id
_entity_poly.type
_entity_poly.pdbx_seq_one_letter_code
_entity_poly.pdbx_strand_id
1 'polypeptide(L)'
;IYDIYIDGKAVSKAYFNPGTTEYNHTHTYQTFDVTSLLQQSGEHAIGAVLSEGWWSGGATYVTGNWNFYGDRQSLMAKLQITYEDGSQQTIVTDPATWKSYDDGAVRYGSFFMGEVYDARKEQDCKGWAMPHFDDRNWQTAVEVKESDFKTSEDFQLLPDMAEAIMPVDTLTALNCVEPRKGVYVYDLGQNMAGVPLVHFSGLKPGTEVKNRTA
;
A
#
# COMPACT_ATOMS: atom_id res chain seq x y z
N ILE A 1 3.38 3.36 3.69
CA ILE A 1 3.37 2.58 2.43
C ILE A 1 2.01 2.76 1.78
N TYR A 2 1.97 2.87 0.44
CA TYR A 2 0.73 2.98 -0.31
C TYR A 2 0.79 2.21 -1.64
N ASP A 3 -0.39 1.79 -2.10
CA ASP A 3 -0.65 1.34 -3.46
C ASP A 3 -1.86 2.08 -4.04
N ILE A 4 -1.73 2.59 -5.27
CA ILE A 4 -2.78 3.31 -5.99
C ILE A 4 -3.40 2.40 -7.05
N TYR A 5 -4.72 2.52 -7.22
CA TYR A 5 -5.49 1.77 -8.19
C TYR A 5 -6.38 2.70 -9.01
N ILE A 6 -6.52 2.37 -10.29
CA ILE A 6 -7.54 2.94 -11.18
C ILE A 6 -8.34 1.77 -11.76
N ASP A 7 -9.66 1.80 -11.59
CA ASP A 7 -10.59 0.76 -12.05
C ASP A 7 -10.14 -0.67 -11.67
N GLY A 8 -9.70 -0.82 -10.41
CA GLY A 8 -9.22 -2.08 -9.85
C GLY A 8 -7.84 -2.53 -10.32
N LYS A 9 -7.16 -1.75 -11.16
CA LYS A 9 -5.80 -2.06 -11.63
C LYS A 9 -4.77 -1.21 -10.91
N ALA A 10 -3.73 -1.84 -10.37
CA ALA A 10 -2.62 -1.11 -9.77
C ALA A 10 -1.92 -0.22 -10.80
N VAL A 11 -1.62 1.02 -10.43
CA VAL A 11 -0.91 1.98 -11.32
C VAL A 11 0.57 1.65 -11.44
N SER A 12 1.13 0.87 -10.52
CA SER A 12 2.52 0.44 -10.53
C SER A 12 2.65 -0.99 -10.01
N LYS A 13 3.76 -1.63 -10.34
CA LYS A 13 4.21 -2.89 -9.75
C LYS A 13 5.30 -2.68 -8.70
N ALA A 14 5.65 -1.44 -8.43
CA ALA A 14 6.67 -1.10 -7.44
C ALA A 14 6.18 -1.41 -6.03
N TYR A 15 7.07 -1.93 -5.21
CA TYR A 15 6.81 -2.19 -3.79
C TYR A 15 7.29 -1.02 -2.92
N PHE A 16 6.68 -0.89 -1.75
CA PHE A 16 7.10 -0.02 -0.66
C PHE A 16 7.10 1.48 -0.96
N ASN A 17 6.24 1.95 -1.88
CA ASN A 17 6.08 3.38 -2.09
C ASN A 17 5.57 4.08 -0.82
N PRO A 18 6.03 5.29 -0.52
CA PRO A 18 6.98 6.15 -1.23
C PRO A 18 8.44 5.87 -0.88
N GLY A 19 8.77 4.80 -0.17
CA GLY A 19 10.08 4.57 0.40
C GLY A 19 10.24 5.25 1.76
N THR A 20 11.48 5.39 2.24
CA THR A 20 11.79 6.02 3.51
C THR A 20 12.77 7.17 3.35
N THR A 21 12.50 8.26 4.04
CA THR A 21 13.35 9.43 4.17
C THR A 21 13.39 9.87 5.64
N GLU A 22 14.10 10.91 5.96
CA GLU A 22 13.88 11.64 7.21
C GLU A 22 12.60 12.47 7.06
N TYR A 23 11.45 11.87 7.41
CA TYR A 23 10.13 12.43 7.11
C TYR A 23 9.85 13.79 7.76
N ASN A 24 10.58 14.17 8.79
CA ASN A 24 10.46 15.52 9.36
C ASN A 24 11.02 16.61 8.42
N HIS A 25 11.96 16.23 7.52
CA HIS A 25 12.64 17.16 6.63
C HIS A 25 12.23 16.94 5.17
N THR A 26 11.97 15.70 4.75
CA THR A 26 11.77 15.41 3.33
C THR A 26 10.73 14.32 3.14
N HIS A 27 9.73 14.62 2.31
CA HIS A 27 8.89 13.59 1.69
C HIS A 27 9.23 13.47 0.20
N THR A 28 9.13 12.26 -0.33
CA THR A 28 9.19 12.03 -1.77
C THR A 28 7.81 11.77 -2.34
N TYR A 29 7.60 12.19 -3.59
CA TYR A 29 6.41 11.85 -4.35
C TYR A 29 6.77 11.06 -5.60
N GLN A 30 5.93 10.12 -5.99
CA GLN A 30 6.05 9.35 -7.22
C GLN A 30 5.11 9.89 -8.28
N THR A 31 5.53 9.81 -9.54
CA THR A 31 4.72 10.15 -10.70
C THR A 31 4.54 8.92 -11.59
N PHE A 32 3.30 8.61 -11.92
CA PHE A 32 2.93 7.45 -12.73
C PHE A 32 2.23 7.90 -14.01
N ASP A 33 2.61 7.34 -15.16
CA ASP A 33 1.84 7.46 -16.39
C ASP A 33 0.67 6.46 -16.33
N VAL A 34 -0.53 7.00 -16.21
CA VAL A 34 -1.77 6.23 -16.11
C VAL A 34 -2.63 6.31 -17.38
N THR A 35 -2.09 6.86 -18.47
CA THR A 35 -2.79 7.06 -19.74
C THR A 35 -3.44 5.77 -20.23
N SER A 36 -2.75 4.65 -20.15
CA SER A 36 -3.28 3.36 -20.60
C SER A 36 -4.45 2.84 -19.77
N LEU A 37 -4.63 3.32 -18.55
CA LEU A 37 -5.72 2.93 -17.66
C LEU A 37 -6.99 3.78 -17.87
N LEU A 38 -6.86 4.95 -18.50
CA LEU A 38 -7.94 5.93 -18.70
C LEU A 38 -8.37 6.09 -20.17
N GLN A 39 -8.04 5.12 -21.04
CA GLN A 39 -8.35 5.20 -22.47
C GLN A 39 -9.83 5.01 -22.82
N GLN A 40 -10.61 4.42 -21.92
CA GLN A 40 -12.03 4.26 -22.13
C GLN A 40 -12.79 5.50 -21.65
N SER A 41 -13.77 5.95 -22.42
CA SER A 41 -14.69 7.00 -21.94
C SER A 41 -15.63 6.43 -20.89
N GLY A 42 -15.96 7.23 -19.88
CA GLY A 42 -16.90 6.83 -18.84
C GLY A 42 -16.49 7.30 -17.45
N GLU A 43 -17.10 6.71 -16.44
CA GLU A 43 -16.73 6.94 -15.06
C GLU A 43 -15.58 6.04 -14.67
N HIS A 44 -14.62 6.60 -13.97
CA HIS A 44 -13.46 5.91 -13.45
C HIS A 44 -13.41 6.02 -11.92
N ALA A 45 -12.88 5.00 -11.27
CA ALA A 45 -12.61 5.01 -9.85
C ALA A 45 -11.10 5.09 -9.59
N ILE A 46 -10.70 6.00 -8.71
CA ILE A 46 -9.34 6.05 -8.17
C ILE A 46 -9.38 5.75 -6.68
N GLY A 47 -8.49 4.92 -6.22
CA GLY A 47 -8.41 4.60 -4.80
C GLY A 47 -7.01 4.16 -4.38
N ALA A 48 -6.79 4.10 -3.07
CA ALA A 48 -5.51 3.71 -2.50
C ALA A 48 -5.69 2.78 -1.30
N VAL A 49 -4.77 1.84 -1.17
CA VAL A 49 -4.51 1.14 0.09
C VAL A 49 -3.37 1.85 0.80
N LEU A 50 -3.56 2.16 2.06
CA LEU A 50 -2.54 2.75 2.92
C LEU A 50 -2.20 1.78 4.04
N SER A 51 -0.93 1.76 4.44
CA SER A 51 -0.44 0.95 5.54
C SER A 51 0.60 1.70 6.35
N GLU A 52 0.88 1.24 7.54
CA GLU A 52 1.74 1.91 8.51
C GLU A 52 3.14 2.21 7.98
N GLY A 53 3.76 1.21 7.31
CA GLY A 53 5.12 1.34 6.77
C GLY A 53 6.13 1.79 7.82
N TRP A 54 6.99 2.74 7.44
CA TRP A 54 7.96 3.38 8.33
C TRP A 54 7.38 4.59 9.08
N TRP A 55 6.25 5.11 8.63
CA TRP A 55 5.66 6.33 9.18
C TRP A 55 5.08 6.11 10.58
N SER A 56 4.08 5.25 10.69
CA SER A 56 3.38 4.92 11.94
C SER A 56 3.61 3.49 12.40
N GLY A 57 4.25 2.66 11.57
CA GLY A 57 4.70 1.33 11.95
C GLY A 57 6.03 1.36 12.70
N GLY A 58 6.74 0.25 12.67
CA GLY A 58 8.09 0.18 13.21
C GLY A 58 9.08 0.96 12.33
N ALA A 59 9.66 2.03 12.85
CA ALA A 59 10.70 2.77 12.12
C ALA A 59 12.02 1.99 12.00
N THR A 60 12.22 1.01 12.88
CA THR A 60 13.35 0.08 12.89
C THR A 60 12.91 -1.28 13.41
N TYR A 61 13.80 -2.29 13.35
CA TYR A 61 13.58 -3.60 14.00
C TYR A 61 13.74 -3.56 15.54
N VAL A 62 14.12 -2.42 16.12
CA VAL A 62 14.22 -2.23 17.57
C VAL A 62 12.84 -1.87 18.10
N THR A 63 12.41 -2.55 19.16
CA THR A 63 11.11 -2.31 19.79
C THR A 63 11.01 -0.90 20.37
N GLY A 64 9.82 -0.30 20.32
CA GLY A 64 9.53 1.00 20.93
C GLY A 64 9.56 2.20 19.98
N ASN A 65 9.89 2.02 18.69
CA ASN A 65 9.90 3.09 17.69
C ASN A 65 8.62 3.10 16.83
N TRP A 66 7.46 2.94 17.47
CA TRP A 66 6.15 3.04 16.83
C TRP A 66 5.67 4.48 16.81
N ASN A 67 4.95 4.86 15.76
CA ASN A 67 4.41 6.22 15.59
C ASN A 67 5.49 7.30 15.70
N PHE A 68 6.70 7.00 15.23
CA PHE A 68 7.82 7.90 15.39
C PHE A 68 7.61 9.21 14.66
N TYR A 69 7.10 9.16 13.44
CA TYR A 69 6.81 10.33 12.61
C TYR A 69 5.35 10.77 12.69
N GLY A 70 4.42 9.84 12.87
CA GLY A 70 2.99 10.12 12.97
C GLY A 70 2.21 8.88 13.40
N ASP A 71 0.96 9.09 13.81
CA ASP A 71 0.09 8.04 14.37
C ASP A 71 -1.05 7.63 13.43
N ARG A 72 -1.10 8.19 12.23
CA ARG A 72 -2.13 7.89 11.22
C ARG A 72 -1.57 8.02 9.81
N GLN A 73 -2.11 7.23 8.89
CA GLN A 73 -1.76 7.28 7.48
C GLN A 73 -2.56 8.37 6.80
N SER A 74 -1.93 9.06 5.84
CA SER A 74 -2.60 10.04 5.00
C SER A 74 -2.10 9.95 3.56
N LEU A 75 -2.91 10.41 2.63
CA LEU A 75 -2.60 10.44 1.20
C LEU A 75 -2.82 11.82 0.64
N MET A 76 -1.84 12.31 -0.10
CA MET A 76 -1.99 13.46 -0.99
C MET A 76 -1.71 12.99 -2.42
N ALA A 77 -2.71 13.05 -3.28
CA ALA A 77 -2.60 12.61 -4.67
C ALA A 77 -3.19 13.66 -5.61
N LYS A 78 -2.60 13.74 -6.81
CA LYS A 78 -3.07 14.58 -7.91
C LYS A 78 -3.08 13.74 -9.20
N LEU A 79 -4.24 13.67 -9.86
CA LEU A 79 -4.36 13.17 -11.22
C LEU A 79 -4.52 14.36 -12.17
N GLN A 80 -3.65 14.44 -13.16
CA GLN A 80 -3.73 15.44 -14.21
C GLN A 80 -4.01 14.76 -15.54
N ILE A 81 -5.09 15.16 -16.18
CA ILE A 81 -5.55 14.63 -17.48
C ILE A 81 -5.41 15.72 -18.51
N THR A 82 -4.79 15.42 -19.65
CA THR A 82 -4.79 16.28 -20.83
C THR A 82 -5.57 15.55 -21.92
N TYR A 83 -6.66 16.15 -22.38
CA TYR A 83 -7.53 15.60 -23.41
C TYR A 83 -6.95 15.85 -24.82
N GLU A 84 -7.45 15.14 -25.83
CA GLU A 84 -7.02 15.29 -27.23
C GLU A 84 -7.22 16.69 -27.78
N ASP A 85 -8.23 17.42 -27.31
CA ASP A 85 -8.48 18.82 -27.67
C ASP A 85 -7.56 19.83 -26.98
N GLY A 86 -6.65 19.35 -26.14
CA GLY A 86 -5.70 20.16 -25.38
C GLY A 86 -6.28 20.72 -24.07
N SER A 87 -7.54 20.48 -23.75
CA SER A 87 -8.09 20.85 -22.46
C SER A 87 -7.49 20.00 -21.34
N GLN A 88 -7.51 20.53 -20.11
CA GLN A 88 -6.91 19.85 -18.96
C GLN A 88 -7.90 19.76 -17.81
N GLN A 89 -7.86 18.64 -17.11
CA GLN A 89 -8.56 18.40 -15.86
C GLN A 89 -7.57 18.01 -14.77
N THR A 90 -7.74 18.57 -13.58
CA THR A 90 -6.97 18.18 -12.39
C THR A 90 -7.92 17.67 -11.32
N ILE A 91 -7.65 16.50 -10.79
CA ILE A 91 -8.36 15.87 -9.67
C ILE A 91 -7.35 15.72 -8.55
N VAL A 92 -7.72 16.14 -7.34
CA VAL A 92 -6.88 16.02 -6.13
C VAL A 92 -7.63 15.26 -5.04
N THR A 93 -6.91 14.74 -4.07
CA THR A 93 -7.52 14.25 -2.83
C THR A 93 -8.27 15.40 -2.16
N ASP A 94 -9.56 15.19 -1.88
CA ASP A 94 -10.44 16.17 -1.29
C ASP A 94 -11.40 15.48 -0.32
N PRO A 95 -11.44 15.88 0.97
CA PRO A 95 -12.36 15.31 1.95
C PRO A 95 -13.83 15.34 1.52
N ALA A 96 -14.22 16.32 0.71
CA ALA A 96 -15.61 16.43 0.23
C ALA A 96 -16.01 15.30 -0.73
N THR A 97 -15.05 14.68 -1.42
CA THR A 97 -15.30 13.69 -2.49
C THR A 97 -14.67 12.32 -2.23
N TRP A 98 -13.73 12.24 -1.31
CA TRP A 98 -13.05 10.99 -0.97
C TRP A 98 -13.65 10.35 0.28
N LYS A 99 -13.64 9.04 0.30
CA LYS A 99 -14.07 8.23 1.43
C LYS A 99 -12.96 7.29 1.88
N SER A 100 -13.03 6.85 3.13
CA SER A 100 -12.07 5.94 3.74
C SER A 100 -12.78 4.79 4.44
N TYR A 101 -12.09 3.67 4.53
CA TYR A 101 -12.53 2.48 5.24
C TYR A 101 -11.33 1.83 5.95
N ASP A 102 -11.41 1.65 7.24
CA ASP A 102 -10.32 1.18 8.10
C ASP A 102 -10.51 -0.25 8.63
N ASP A 103 -11.59 -0.94 8.22
CA ASP A 103 -11.88 -2.31 8.65
C ASP A 103 -11.69 -3.33 7.51
N GLY A 104 -10.72 -3.10 6.62
CA GLY A 104 -10.36 -3.98 5.52
C GLY A 104 -9.56 -5.22 5.94
N ALA A 105 -9.19 -6.04 4.94
CA ALA A 105 -8.46 -7.30 5.16
C ALA A 105 -7.03 -7.08 5.67
N VAL A 106 -6.34 -6.05 5.22
CA VAL A 106 -5.01 -5.66 5.75
C VAL A 106 -5.24 -4.97 7.08
N ARG A 107 -4.86 -5.63 8.17
CA ARG A 107 -5.05 -5.12 9.54
C ARG A 107 -3.83 -4.35 10.05
N TYR A 108 -2.69 -4.60 9.46
CA TYR A 108 -1.41 -3.99 9.78
C TYR A 108 -0.40 -4.33 8.69
N GLY A 109 0.49 -3.41 8.35
CA GLY A 109 1.58 -3.66 7.42
C GLY A 109 2.76 -2.73 7.67
N SER A 110 3.92 -3.33 7.95
CA SER A 110 5.17 -2.62 8.20
C SER A 110 6.33 -3.39 7.62
N PHE A 111 7.33 -2.67 7.14
CA PHE A 111 8.51 -3.28 6.56
C PHE A 111 9.25 -4.21 7.54
N PHE A 112 9.39 -3.79 8.80
CA PHE A 112 10.14 -4.57 9.80
C PHE A 112 9.30 -5.60 10.55
N MET A 113 8.01 -5.33 10.71
CA MET A 113 7.14 -6.16 11.55
C MET A 113 6.23 -7.08 10.74
N GLY A 114 6.26 -6.95 9.42
CA GLY A 114 5.46 -7.77 8.51
C GLY A 114 4.02 -7.29 8.38
N GLU A 115 3.15 -8.18 7.94
CA GLU A 115 1.74 -7.92 7.65
C GLU A 115 0.83 -8.80 8.52
N VAL A 116 -0.28 -8.23 8.94
CA VAL A 116 -1.42 -8.97 9.53
C VAL A 116 -2.59 -8.87 8.56
N TYR A 117 -3.05 -10.00 8.06
CA TYR A 117 -4.12 -10.11 7.07
C TYR A 117 -5.26 -10.96 7.58
N ASP A 118 -6.49 -10.46 7.49
CA ASP A 118 -7.71 -11.18 7.85
C ASP A 118 -8.57 -11.44 6.60
N ALA A 119 -8.43 -12.62 6.01
CA ALA A 119 -9.17 -13.01 4.81
C ALA A 119 -10.70 -12.99 4.98
N ARG A 120 -11.23 -13.00 6.19
CA ARG A 120 -12.68 -12.90 6.46
C ARG A 120 -13.23 -11.53 6.05
N LYS A 121 -12.36 -10.51 6.01
CA LYS A 121 -12.70 -9.13 5.65
C LYS A 121 -12.62 -8.82 4.16
N GLU A 122 -12.14 -9.75 3.33
CA GLU A 122 -12.00 -9.53 1.88
C GLU A 122 -13.32 -9.18 1.21
N GLN A 123 -14.42 -9.81 1.64
CA GLN A 123 -15.72 -9.60 1.03
C GLN A 123 -16.29 -8.20 1.30
N ASP A 124 -15.92 -7.59 2.43
CA ASP A 124 -16.40 -6.26 2.84
C ASP A 124 -15.89 -5.16 1.88
N CYS A 125 -14.74 -5.41 1.25
CA CYS A 125 -14.09 -4.49 0.32
C CYS A 125 -14.02 -5.00 -1.12
N LYS A 126 -14.70 -6.10 -1.47
CA LYS A 126 -14.59 -6.68 -2.81
C LYS A 126 -15.02 -5.68 -3.89
N GLY A 127 -14.09 -5.36 -4.80
CA GLY A 127 -14.34 -4.41 -5.88
C GLY A 127 -14.26 -2.93 -5.47
N TRP A 128 -13.71 -2.63 -4.30
CA TRP A 128 -13.62 -1.28 -3.71
C TRP A 128 -13.01 -0.21 -4.64
N ALA A 129 -12.11 -0.59 -5.54
CA ALA A 129 -11.45 0.32 -6.48
C ALA A 129 -12.11 0.32 -7.87
N MET A 130 -13.31 -0.29 -8.02
CA MET A 130 -14.06 -0.31 -9.27
C MET A 130 -15.06 0.85 -9.30
N PRO A 131 -15.39 1.37 -10.51
CA PRO A 131 -16.53 2.28 -10.67
C PRO A 131 -17.82 1.67 -10.10
N HIS A 132 -18.68 2.53 -9.54
CA HIS A 132 -19.96 2.14 -8.95
C HIS A 132 -19.88 1.20 -7.72
N PHE A 133 -18.72 1.09 -7.08
CA PHE A 133 -18.65 0.41 -5.79
C PHE A 133 -19.60 1.04 -4.78
N ASP A 134 -20.31 0.23 -4.01
CA ASP A 134 -21.22 0.72 -2.96
C ASP A 134 -20.44 1.12 -1.70
N ASP A 135 -20.07 2.39 -1.65
CA ASP A 135 -19.31 2.99 -0.56
C ASP A 135 -20.17 3.70 0.51
N ARG A 136 -21.48 3.42 0.56
CA ARG A 136 -22.41 4.10 1.49
C ARG A 136 -22.03 3.94 2.97
N ASN A 137 -21.38 2.83 3.29
CA ASN A 137 -20.93 2.53 4.66
C ASN A 137 -19.51 3.04 4.95
N TRP A 138 -18.85 3.65 3.97
CA TRP A 138 -17.52 4.23 4.15
C TRP A 138 -17.62 5.63 4.76
N GLN A 139 -16.62 5.97 5.55
CA GLN A 139 -16.54 7.27 6.19
C GLN A 139 -16.03 8.33 5.21
N THR A 140 -16.49 9.57 5.36
CA THR A 140 -15.87 10.69 4.64
C THR A 140 -14.42 10.84 5.07
N ALA A 141 -13.52 11.04 4.11
CA ALA A 141 -12.12 11.30 4.41
C ALA A 141 -11.98 12.58 5.26
N VAL A 142 -10.95 12.60 6.08
CA VAL A 142 -10.66 13.74 6.97
C VAL A 142 -9.37 14.40 6.54
N GLU A 143 -9.38 15.71 6.44
CA GLU A 143 -8.15 16.47 6.20
C GLU A 143 -7.20 16.36 7.38
N VAL A 144 -5.96 15.93 7.10
CA VAL A 144 -4.87 15.96 8.06
C VAL A 144 -4.15 17.29 7.89
N LYS A 145 -4.13 18.11 8.93
CA LYS A 145 -3.55 19.46 8.88
C LYS A 145 -2.03 19.39 8.98
N GLU A 146 -1.35 20.34 8.38
CA GLU A 146 0.11 20.46 8.49
C GLU A 146 0.59 20.51 9.95
N SER A 147 -0.18 21.17 10.83
CA SER A 147 0.10 21.18 12.27
C SER A 147 0.12 19.81 12.95
N ASP A 148 -0.46 18.79 12.32
CA ASP A 148 -0.48 17.42 12.84
C ASP A 148 0.83 16.67 12.51
N PHE A 149 1.68 17.26 11.65
CA PHE A 149 2.97 16.71 11.27
C PHE A 149 4.11 17.43 12.03
N LYS A 150 5.14 16.69 12.38
CA LYS A 150 6.35 17.25 12.99
C LYS A 150 7.37 17.63 11.92
N THR A 151 6.96 18.52 11.00
CA THR A 151 7.86 18.99 9.94
C THR A 151 8.81 20.09 10.46
N SER A 152 10.03 20.11 9.94
CA SER A 152 10.99 21.17 10.17
C SER A 152 10.66 22.41 9.32
N GLU A 153 11.26 23.56 9.66
CA GLU A 153 11.08 24.80 8.88
C GLU A 153 11.63 24.69 7.44
N ASP A 154 12.57 23.79 7.21
CA ASP A 154 13.20 23.51 5.91
C ASP A 154 12.59 22.29 5.19
N PHE A 155 11.38 21.88 5.55
CA PHE A 155 10.70 20.75 4.96
C PHE A 155 10.59 20.85 3.43
N GLN A 156 10.87 19.76 2.74
CA GLN A 156 10.84 19.68 1.28
C GLN A 156 9.99 18.49 0.81
N LEU A 157 9.19 18.74 -0.23
CA LEU A 157 8.54 17.70 -1.01
C LEU A 157 9.28 17.57 -2.34
N LEU A 158 9.99 16.45 -2.55
CA LEU A 158 10.87 16.23 -3.70
C LEU A 158 10.36 15.08 -4.57
N PRO A 159 10.65 15.12 -5.89
CA PRO A 159 10.40 13.94 -6.72
C PRO A 159 11.28 12.77 -6.24
N ASP A 160 10.74 11.57 -6.26
CA ASP A 160 11.53 10.38 -6.01
C ASP A 160 12.49 10.15 -7.19
N MET A 161 13.78 10.15 -6.87
CA MET A 161 14.87 9.97 -7.86
C MET A 161 15.46 8.56 -7.78
N ALA A 162 15.01 7.73 -6.85
CA ALA A 162 15.48 6.36 -6.69
C ALA A 162 14.84 5.43 -7.74
N GLU A 163 15.54 4.38 -8.07
CA GLU A 163 14.95 3.30 -8.85
C GLU A 163 13.85 2.61 -8.04
N ALA A 164 12.70 2.36 -8.67
CA ALA A 164 11.59 1.68 -8.02
C ALA A 164 11.98 0.23 -7.65
N ILE A 165 11.57 -0.20 -6.47
CA ILE A 165 11.75 -1.59 -6.04
C ILE A 165 10.73 -2.45 -6.78
N MET A 166 11.20 -3.22 -7.76
CA MET A 166 10.36 -4.01 -8.66
C MET A 166 10.62 -5.51 -8.48
N PRO A 167 9.58 -6.36 -8.62
CA PRO A 167 9.82 -7.80 -8.73
C PRO A 167 10.59 -8.09 -10.03
N VAL A 168 11.77 -8.67 -9.89
CA VAL A 168 12.63 -9.04 -11.04
C VAL A 168 12.51 -10.51 -11.41
N ASP A 169 12.15 -11.36 -10.44
CA ASP A 169 11.99 -12.80 -10.65
C ASP A 169 11.06 -13.38 -9.59
N THR A 170 10.56 -14.59 -9.83
CA THR A 170 9.77 -15.37 -8.89
C THR A 170 10.39 -16.74 -8.70
N LEU A 171 10.89 -16.99 -7.49
CA LEU A 171 11.48 -18.28 -7.14
C LEU A 171 10.42 -19.23 -6.61
N THR A 172 10.43 -20.46 -7.14
CA THR A 172 9.63 -21.56 -6.59
C THR A 172 10.48 -22.34 -5.58
N ALA A 173 9.89 -22.74 -4.46
CA ALA A 173 10.56 -23.57 -3.48
C ALA A 173 11.08 -24.87 -4.11
N LEU A 174 12.36 -25.17 -3.89
CA LEU A 174 13.02 -26.38 -4.35
C LEU A 174 12.70 -27.56 -3.44
N ASN A 175 12.47 -27.29 -2.17
CA ASN A 175 12.21 -28.30 -1.15
C ASN A 175 11.27 -27.75 -0.06
N CYS A 176 10.56 -28.67 0.57
CA CYS A 176 9.74 -28.41 1.74
C CYS A 176 9.94 -29.53 2.76
N VAL A 177 10.27 -29.17 3.98
CA VAL A 177 10.40 -30.12 5.09
C VAL A 177 9.49 -29.72 6.25
N GLU A 178 9.04 -30.71 7.02
CA GLU A 178 8.27 -30.49 8.24
C GLU A 178 9.13 -30.91 9.46
N PRO A 179 10.01 -30.02 9.98
CA PRO A 179 10.92 -30.37 11.08
C PRO A 179 10.17 -30.67 12.38
N ARG A 180 8.96 -30.20 12.53
CA ARG A 180 8.01 -30.55 13.59
C ARG A 180 6.59 -30.33 13.10
N LYS A 181 5.64 -31.05 13.67
CA LYS A 181 4.23 -31.01 13.27
C LYS A 181 3.70 -29.59 13.14
N GLY A 182 3.19 -29.25 11.95
CA GLY A 182 2.59 -27.96 11.62
C GLY A 182 3.60 -26.84 11.32
N VAL A 183 4.90 -27.14 11.24
CA VAL A 183 5.92 -26.17 10.86
C VAL A 183 6.57 -26.63 9.58
N TYR A 184 6.43 -25.86 8.51
CA TYR A 184 6.93 -26.14 7.19
C TYR A 184 8.04 -25.16 6.84
N VAL A 185 9.19 -25.68 6.41
CA VAL A 185 10.33 -24.89 5.96
C VAL A 185 10.50 -25.09 4.48
N TYR A 186 10.40 -23.99 3.73
CA TYR A 186 10.56 -23.96 2.28
C TYR A 186 11.95 -23.43 1.94
N ASP A 187 12.71 -24.20 1.20
CA ASP A 187 14.03 -23.83 0.72
C ASP A 187 13.91 -23.30 -0.71
N LEU A 188 14.31 -22.06 -0.94
CA LEU A 188 14.27 -21.40 -2.25
C LEU A 188 15.60 -21.56 -3.03
N GLY A 189 16.61 -22.24 -2.44
CA GLY A 189 17.86 -22.57 -3.08
C GLY A 189 18.89 -21.45 -3.15
N GLN A 190 18.52 -20.23 -2.76
CA GLN A 190 19.46 -19.10 -2.74
C GLN A 190 19.04 -18.04 -1.72
N ASN A 191 20.01 -17.26 -1.27
CA ASN A 191 19.77 -16.07 -0.48
C ASN A 191 19.26 -14.93 -1.41
N MET A 192 18.20 -14.26 -1.00
CA MET A 192 17.58 -13.19 -1.81
C MET A 192 16.91 -12.14 -0.92
N ALA A 193 16.75 -10.94 -1.46
CA ALA A 193 15.78 -9.98 -0.96
C ALA A 193 14.46 -10.16 -1.71
N GLY A 194 13.34 -10.33 -1.01
CA GLY A 194 12.05 -10.57 -1.65
C GLY A 194 10.88 -10.59 -0.68
N VAL A 195 9.70 -10.77 -1.23
CA VAL A 195 8.46 -10.94 -0.48
C VAL A 195 7.89 -12.33 -0.75
N PRO A 196 7.34 -13.03 0.27
CA PRO A 196 6.75 -14.34 0.07
C PRO A 196 5.40 -14.22 -0.65
N LEU A 197 5.20 -15.04 -1.67
CA LEU A 197 3.90 -15.30 -2.27
C LEU A 197 3.43 -16.69 -1.83
N VAL A 198 2.42 -16.74 -0.97
CA VAL A 198 1.93 -17.99 -0.41
C VAL A 198 0.50 -18.25 -0.86
N HIS A 199 0.26 -19.40 -1.46
CA HIS A 199 -1.06 -19.84 -1.84
C HIS A 199 -1.62 -20.81 -0.81
N PHE A 200 -2.75 -20.46 -0.20
CA PHE A 200 -3.44 -21.32 0.76
C PHE A 200 -4.66 -21.97 0.10
N SER A 201 -4.84 -23.26 0.29
CA SER A 201 -6.03 -23.97 -0.14
C SER A 201 -6.57 -24.90 0.96
N GLY A 202 -7.88 -25.06 1.05
CA GLY A 202 -8.52 -26.00 1.96
C GLY A 202 -8.40 -25.65 3.44
N LEU A 203 -8.01 -24.43 3.79
CA LEU A 203 -8.00 -23.97 5.17
C LEU A 203 -9.43 -23.82 5.71
N LYS A 204 -9.61 -24.16 6.98
CA LYS A 204 -10.87 -23.92 7.67
C LYS A 204 -10.96 -22.45 8.11
N PRO A 205 -12.15 -21.84 8.13
CA PRO A 205 -12.34 -20.53 8.71
C PRO A 205 -11.75 -20.43 10.12
N GLY A 206 -10.99 -19.37 10.39
CA GLY A 206 -10.30 -19.16 11.67
C GLY A 206 -8.95 -19.87 11.81
N THR A 207 -8.46 -20.55 10.77
CA THR A 207 -7.08 -21.05 10.76
C THR A 207 -6.10 -19.87 10.70
N GLU A 208 -5.19 -19.80 11.68
CA GLU A 208 -4.08 -18.84 11.65
C GLU A 208 -2.85 -19.48 11.03
N VAL A 209 -2.23 -18.73 10.13
CA VAL A 209 -0.93 -19.10 9.52
C VAL A 209 0.05 -17.99 9.82
N LYS A 210 1.23 -18.36 10.33
CA LYS A 210 2.36 -17.44 10.54
C LYS A 210 3.44 -17.75 9.53
N ASN A 211 3.75 -16.79 8.69
CA ASN A 211 4.89 -16.85 7.78
C ASN A 211 6.06 -16.06 8.37
N ARG A 212 7.28 -16.57 8.19
CA ARG A 212 8.52 -15.90 8.59
C ARG A 212 9.55 -16.15 7.51
N THR A 213 10.26 -15.10 7.14
CA THR A 213 11.49 -15.19 6.33
C THR A 213 12.69 -15.27 7.26
N ALA A 214 13.70 -16.02 6.87
CA ALA A 214 14.96 -16.18 7.61
C ALA A 214 16.11 -15.59 6.81
#